data_2217e8b110e5c9f618fb3b4f34297080
#
_entry.id   2217e8b110e5c9f618fb3b4f34297080
#
_cell.length_a   1.000
_cell.length_b   1.000
_cell.length_c   1.000
_cell.angle_alpha   90.00
_cell.angle_beta   90.00
_cell.angle_gamma   90.00
#
_symmetry.space_group_name_H-M   'P 1'
#
loop_
_entity.id
_entity.type
_entity.pdbx_description
1 polymer ?
#
loop_
_entity_poly.entity_id
_entity_poly.type
_entity_poly.pdbx_seq_one_letter_code
_entity_poly.pdbx_strand_id
1 'polypeptide(L)'
;MGSSNAVGKVAVFVDGANLYHSIKSYYKGVLDYGVLLAAAVGDRKLLRATFYIVEKQEADDSGATGGATGARSFVYNLNKFGYKVRSKPLVVHETFSPEGEKTVSHKGDWDIGIIVDMMRLADRADTYVLVSGDGDYVEAVEYLQSEKGLRVEVISATPCTSQALLDVCDAHTDLGDIPDLFRRSGPSRALGDHQSVVS
;
A
#
# COMPACT_ATOMS: atom_id res chain seq x y z
N MET A 1 29.88 -2.34 -30.98
CA MET A 1 29.59 -3.16 -29.77
C MET A 1 28.51 -2.42 -28.99
N GLY A 2 27.24 -2.84 -29.14
CA GLY A 2 26.11 -2.21 -28.48
C GLY A 2 26.17 -2.55 -26.99
N SER A 3 26.31 -1.52 -26.16
CA SER A 3 26.10 -1.62 -24.73
C SER A 3 24.64 -2.04 -24.52
N SER A 4 24.43 -3.30 -24.19
CA SER A 4 23.14 -3.74 -23.64
C SER A 4 22.97 -2.98 -22.35
N ASN A 5 22.15 -1.92 -22.35
CA ASN A 5 21.67 -1.32 -21.10
C ASN A 5 20.92 -2.42 -20.38
N ALA A 6 21.58 -3.03 -19.40
CA ALA A 6 20.93 -4.00 -18.53
C ALA A 6 19.80 -3.26 -17.80
N VAL A 7 18.58 -3.57 -18.17
CA VAL A 7 17.39 -3.00 -17.53
C VAL A 7 17.44 -3.39 -16.05
N GLY A 8 17.57 -2.41 -15.15
CA GLY A 8 17.68 -2.62 -13.72
C GLY A 8 16.47 -3.37 -13.16
N LYS A 9 16.67 -4.09 -12.06
CA LYS A 9 15.60 -4.80 -11.35
C LYS A 9 15.02 -3.89 -10.27
N VAL A 10 13.69 -3.89 -10.17
CA VAL A 10 12.97 -3.13 -9.15
C VAL A 10 12.17 -4.05 -8.22
N ALA A 11 12.18 -3.75 -6.93
CA ALA A 11 11.26 -4.33 -5.97
C ALA A 11 10.35 -3.22 -5.41
N VAL A 12 9.05 -3.53 -5.26
CA VAL A 12 8.02 -2.58 -4.81
C VAL A 12 7.43 -3.05 -3.50
N PHE A 13 7.37 -2.15 -2.53
CA PHE A 13 6.83 -2.38 -1.19
C PHE A 13 5.71 -1.38 -0.94
N VAL A 14 4.48 -1.87 -0.74
CA VAL A 14 3.31 -1.03 -0.55
C VAL A 14 2.78 -1.17 0.87
N ASP A 15 2.95 -0.11 1.65
CA ASP A 15 2.30 0.03 2.94
C ASP A 15 0.82 0.33 2.73
N GLY A 16 -0.01 -0.69 2.83
CA GLY A 16 -1.44 -0.57 2.55
C GLY A 16 -2.18 0.33 3.54
N ALA A 17 -1.74 0.40 4.80
CA ALA A 17 -2.37 1.25 5.82
C ALA A 17 -2.08 2.72 5.53
N ASN A 18 -0.82 3.10 5.34
CA ASN A 18 -0.41 4.45 5.01
C ASN A 18 -1.06 4.93 3.70
N LEU A 19 -1.01 4.09 2.65
CA LEU A 19 -1.62 4.37 1.36
C LEU A 19 -3.14 4.61 1.49
N TYR A 20 -3.86 3.76 2.23
CA TYR A 20 -5.31 3.91 2.44
C TYR A 20 -5.66 5.23 3.13
N HIS A 21 -4.94 5.57 4.20
CA HIS A 21 -5.15 6.83 4.93
C HIS A 21 -4.86 8.04 4.06
N SER A 22 -3.80 8.01 3.27
CA SER A 22 -3.42 9.07 2.34
C SER A 22 -4.48 9.31 1.28
N ILE A 23 -4.97 8.23 0.65
CA ILE A 23 -6.01 8.32 -0.39
C ILE A 23 -7.30 8.91 0.19
N LYS A 24 -7.74 8.40 1.34
CA LYS A 24 -8.96 8.85 1.99
C LYS A 24 -8.93 10.33 2.36
N SER A 25 -7.75 10.83 2.74
CA SER A 25 -7.57 12.21 3.22
C SER A 25 -7.41 13.22 2.09
N TYR A 26 -6.72 12.86 1.01
CA TYR A 26 -6.26 13.82 0.01
C TYR A 26 -6.78 13.60 -1.40
N TYR A 27 -7.25 12.39 -1.73
CA TYR A 27 -7.68 12.08 -3.09
C TYR A 27 -9.15 11.66 -3.16
N LYS A 28 -9.78 11.96 -4.30
CA LYS A 28 -11.15 11.53 -4.59
C LYS A 28 -11.12 10.51 -5.71
N GLY A 29 -11.69 9.34 -5.48
CA GLY A 29 -11.77 8.29 -6.49
C GLY A 29 -11.32 6.93 -5.97
N VAL A 30 -11.34 5.97 -6.88
CA VAL A 30 -10.90 4.60 -6.61
C VAL A 30 -9.52 4.42 -7.21
N LEU A 31 -8.56 4.00 -6.39
CA LEU A 31 -7.20 3.74 -6.82
C LEU A 31 -7.16 2.56 -7.79
N ASP A 32 -6.44 2.73 -8.90
CA ASP A 32 -6.08 1.64 -9.79
C ASP A 32 -4.73 1.04 -9.40
N TYR A 33 -4.76 -0.12 -8.77
CA TYR A 33 -3.55 -0.80 -8.30
C TYR A 33 -2.65 -1.30 -9.44
N GLY A 34 -3.22 -1.55 -10.63
CA GLY A 34 -2.44 -1.90 -11.82
C GLY A 34 -1.64 -0.70 -12.33
N VAL A 35 -2.27 0.48 -12.38
CA VAL A 35 -1.61 1.73 -12.75
C VAL A 35 -0.51 2.09 -11.74
N LEU A 36 -0.79 1.94 -10.44
CA LEU A 36 0.20 2.15 -9.38
C LEU A 36 1.44 1.25 -9.59
N LEU A 37 1.21 -0.04 -9.82
CA LEU A 37 2.33 -0.97 -10.06
C LEU A 37 3.10 -0.62 -11.32
N ALA A 38 2.40 -0.29 -12.41
CA ALA A 38 3.04 0.10 -13.66
C ALA A 38 3.90 1.35 -13.49
N ALA A 39 3.40 2.37 -12.77
CA ALA A 39 4.15 3.58 -12.46
C ALA A 39 5.39 3.27 -11.59
N ALA A 40 5.23 2.44 -10.55
CA ALA A 40 6.33 2.04 -9.68
C ALA A 40 7.41 1.23 -10.40
N VAL A 41 7.03 0.42 -11.38
CA VAL A 41 7.99 -0.41 -12.14
C VAL A 41 8.67 0.37 -13.26
N GLY A 42 7.92 1.24 -13.95
CA GLY A 42 8.39 1.93 -15.15
C GLY A 42 8.82 0.93 -16.23
N ASP A 43 9.96 1.16 -16.83
CA ASP A 43 10.59 0.31 -17.85
C ASP A 43 11.52 -0.78 -17.26
N ARG A 44 11.60 -0.87 -15.92
CA ARG A 44 12.46 -1.80 -15.18
C ARG A 44 11.88 -3.21 -15.12
N LYS A 45 12.74 -4.20 -14.87
CA LYS A 45 12.30 -5.57 -14.62
C LYS A 45 11.78 -5.74 -13.19
N LEU A 46 10.50 -6.02 -13.04
CA LEU A 46 9.93 -6.32 -11.72
C LEU A 46 10.54 -7.60 -11.14
N LEU A 47 11.21 -7.47 -10.01
CA LEU A 47 11.66 -8.61 -9.18
C LEU A 47 10.51 -9.10 -8.31
N ARG A 48 9.86 -8.18 -7.60
CA ARG A 48 8.74 -8.46 -6.70
C ARG A 48 7.99 -7.17 -6.39
N ALA A 49 6.66 -7.27 -6.31
CA ALA A 49 5.82 -6.28 -5.66
C ALA A 49 5.13 -6.95 -4.46
N THR A 50 5.25 -6.35 -3.28
CA THR A 50 4.59 -6.84 -2.07
C THR A 50 3.65 -5.78 -1.54
N PHE A 51 2.40 -6.18 -1.27
CA PHE A 51 1.38 -5.32 -0.70
C PHE A 51 1.07 -5.81 0.73
N TYR A 52 1.21 -4.92 1.70
CA TYR A 52 1.03 -5.24 3.12
C TYR A 52 -0.32 -4.71 3.59
N ILE A 53 -1.14 -5.57 4.17
CA ILE A 53 -2.46 -5.22 4.67
C ILE A 53 -2.63 -5.65 6.13
N VAL A 54 -3.42 -4.88 6.86
CA VAL A 54 -3.89 -5.23 8.19
C VAL A 54 -5.37 -5.56 8.07
N GLU A 55 -5.72 -6.79 8.43
CA GLU A 55 -7.10 -7.27 8.38
C GLU A 55 -7.79 -6.97 9.71
N LYS A 56 -8.89 -6.22 9.68
CA LYS A 56 -9.75 -6.12 10.85
C LYS A 56 -10.38 -7.47 11.11
N GLN A 57 -10.17 -8.03 12.30
CA GLN A 57 -10.99 -9.15 12.76
C GLN A 57 -12.37 -8.57 13.07
N GLU A 58 -13.32 -8.74 12.17
CA GLU A 58 -14.72 -8.59 12.53
C GLU A 58 -15.04 -9.76 13.47
N ALA A 59 -15.34 -9.44 14.72
CA ALA A 59 -15.96 -10.40 15.62
C ALA A 59 -17.32 -10.75 15.00
N ASP A 60 -17.41 -11.98 14.50
CA ASP A 60 -18.57 -12.50 13.78
C ASP A 60 -19.66 -12.85 14.78
N ASP A 61 -20.45 -11.87 15.20
CA ASP A 61 -21.66 -12.08 16.01
C ASP A 61 -22.95 -11.66 15.27
N SER A 62 -22.83 -11.28 14.02
CA SER A 62 -24.00 -10.86 13.21
C SER A 62 -23.94 -11.36 11.78
N GLY A 63 -23.92 -12.65 11.51
CA GLY A 63 -24.35 -13.29 10.23
C GLY A 63 -24.19 -12.54 8.89
N ALA A 64 -23.46 -11.44 8.83
CA ALA A 64 -23.26 -10.64 7.65
C ALA A 64 -21.95 -11.01 6.94
N THR A 65 -22.05 -11.93 5.99
CA THR A 65 -20.97 -12.42 5.11
C THR A 65 -20.32 -11.36 4.19
N GLY A 66 -20.64 -10.07 4.34
CA GLY A 66 -20.18 -9.01 3.44
C GLY A 66 -18.70 -8.64 3.56
N GLY A 67 -18.15 -8.55 4.76
CA GLY A 67 -16.78 -8.08 5.01
C GLY A 67 -15.71 -9.07 4.55
N ALA A 68 -15.87 -10.35 4.91
CA ALA A 68 -14.92 -11.40 4.52
C ALA A 68 -14.85 -11.62 3.00
N THR A 69 -15.97 -11.46 2.30
CA THR A 69 -16.04 -11.56 0.83
C THR A 69 -15.33 -10.38 0.17
N GLY A 70 -15.47 -9.16 0.70
CA GLY A 70 -14.79 -7.97 0.20
C GLY A 70 -13.28 -8.04 0.35
N ALA A 71 -12.78 -8.45 1.52
CA ALA A 71 -11.34 -8.62 1.77
C ALA A 71 -10.72 -9.68 0.86
N ARG A 72 -11.37 -10.84 0.69
CA ARG A 72 -10.92 -11.89 -0.24
C ARG A 72 -10.89 -11.42 -1.68
N SER A 73 -11.91 -10.69 -2.13
CA SER A 73 -11.97 -10.11 -3.47
C SER A 73 -10.85 -9.09 -3.69
N PHE A 74 -10.55 -8.27 -2.69
CA PHE A 74 -9.46 -7.31 -2.74
C PHE A 74 -8.10 -8.00 -2.89
N VAL A 75 -7.80 -8.98 -2.04
CA VAL A 75 -6.56 -9.78 -2.13
C VAL A 75 -6.44 -10.48 -3.48
N TYR A 76 -7.54 -11.07 -3.96
CA TYR A 76 -7.57 -11.71 -5.28
C TYR A 76 -7.23 -10.72 -6.40
N ASN A 77 -7.79 -9.51 -6.37
CA ASN A 77 -7.52 -8.49 -7.37
C ASN A 77 -6.06 -8.00 -7.32
N LEU A 78 -5.49 -7.79 -6.12
CA LEU A 78 -4.07 -7.44 -5.98
C LEU A 78 -3.15 -8.51 -6.58
N ASN A 79 -3.44 -9.78 -6.31
CA ASN A 79 -2.68 -10.89 -6.88
C ASN A 79 -2.77 -10.92 -8.42
N LYS A 80 -3.93 -10.59 -9.00
CA LYS A 80 -4.08 -10.50 -10.47
C LYS A 80 -3.23 -9.41 -11.09
N PHE A 81 -2.99 -8.30 -10.40
CA PHE A 81 -2.08 -7.25 -10.85
C PHE A 81 -0.60 -7.61 -10.69
N GLY A 82 -0.28 -8.70 -9.98
CA GLY A 82 1.10 -9.14 -9.79
C GLY A 82 1.70 -8.82 -8.42
N TYR A 83 0.90 -8.31 -7.48
CA TYR A 83 1.33 -8.17 -6.10
C TYR A 83 1.34 -9.50 -5.35
N LYS A 84 2.35 -9.71 -4.52
CA LYS A 84 2.28 -10.67 -3.44
C LYS A 84 1.67 -9.98 -2.22
N VAL A 85 0.53 -10.47 -1.75
CA VAL A 85 -0.10 -9.89 -0.56
C VAL A 85 0.41 -10.55 0.71
N ARG A 86 0.77 -9.74 1.69
CA ARG A 86 1.03 -10.15 3.07
C ARG A 86 0.00 -9.52 3.99
N SER A 87 -0.71 -10.35 4.73
CA SER A 87 -1.71 -9.89 5.69
C SER A 87 -1.35 -10.29 7.10
N LYS A 88 -1.77 -9.49 8.07
CA LYS A 88 -1.81 -9.83 9.48
C LYS A 88 -3.09 -9.30 10.13
N PRO A 89 -3.60 -9.98 11.15
CA PRO A 89 -4.77 -9.49 11.86
C PRO A 89 -4.45 -8.20 12.60
N LEU A 90 -5.44 -7.30 12.69
CA LEU A 90 -5.40 -6.16 13.58
C LEU A 90 -5.58 -6.66 15.00
N VAL A 91 -4.59 -6.44 15.84
CA VAL A 91 -4.68 -6.79 17.27
C VAL A 91 -5.26 -5.61 18.03
N VAL A 92 -6.39 -5.82 18.66
CA VAL A 92 -7.05 -4.83 19.53
C VAL A 92 -6.60 -5.11 20.96
N HIS A 93 -5.91 -4.16 21.58
CA HIS A 93 -5.56 -4.21 22.98
C HIS A 93 -6.53 -3.32 23.77
N GLU A 94 -7.25 -3.93 24.69
CA GLU A 94 -8.07 -3.23 25.67
C GLU A 94 -7.25 -3.09 26.96
N THR A 95 -7.01 -1.87 27.38
CA THR A 95 -6.40 -1.56 28.67
C THR A 95 -7.41 -0.81 29.52
N PHE A 96 -7.46 -1.13 30.81
CA PHE A 96 -8.30 -0.43 31.78
C PHE A 96 -7.39 0.40 32.69
N SER A 97 -7.71 1.67 32.87
CA SER A 97 -7.05 2.51 33.87
C SER A 97 -7.45 2.06 35.28
N PRO A 98 -6.69 2.44 36.33
CA PRO A 98 -7.10 2.17 37.72
C PRO A 98 -8.45 2.78 38.08
N GLU A 99 -8.90 3.82 37.36
CA GLU A 99 -10.18 4.47 37.51
C GLU A 99 -11.31 3.78 36.73
N GLY A 100 -11.01 2.67 36.01
CA GLY A 100 -11.99 1.89 35.23
C GLY A 100 -12.26 2.42 33.84
N GLU A 101 -11.53 3.40 33.34
CA GLU A 101 -11.67 3.87 31.96
C GLU A 101 -11.05 2.88 30.98
N LYS A 102 -11.86 2.48 29.99
CA LYS A 102 -11.43 1.55 28.94
C LYS A 102 -10.72 2.34 27.84
N THR A 103 -9.44 2.04 27.62
CA THR A 103 -8.67 2.53 26.48
C THR A 103 -8.47 1.39 25.47
N VAL A 104 -8.87 1.64 24.22
CA VAL A 104 -8.70 0.67 23.13
C VAL A 104 -7.54 1.14 22.25
N SER A 105 -6.47 0.36 22.19
CA SER A 105 -5.37 0.60 21.27
C SER A 105 -5.37 -0.45 20.16
N HIS A 106 -5.15 0.03 18.94
CA HIS A 106 -5.05 -0.82 17.75
C HIS A 106 -3.57 -1.02 17.42
N LYS A 107 -3.07 -2.25 17.50
CA LYS A 107 -1.72 -2.61 17.03
C LYS A 107 -1.81 -3.46 15.77
N GLY A 108 -1.21 -2.99 14.70
CA GLY A 108 -1.26 -3.71 13.44
C GLY A 108 -0.48 -3.01 12.32
N ASP A 109 0.64 -2.31 12.66
CA ASP A 109 1.54 -1.76 11.65
C ASP A 109 2.42 -2.84 11.00
N TRP A 110 2.82 -2.61 9.77
CA TRP A 110 3.72 -3.48 9.03
C TRP A 110 5.15 -2.95 8.93
N ASP A 111 5.48 -1.82 9.54
CA ASP A 111 6.73 -1.07 9.31
C ASP A 111 7.95 -1.96 9.49
N ILE A 112 8.10 -2.61 10.64
CA ILE A 112 9.19 -3.58 10.88
C ILE A 112 9.15 -4.73 9.86
N GLY A 113 7.96 -5.23 9.52
CA GLY A 113 7.81 -6.32 8.56
C GLY A 113 8.21 -5.94 7.13
N ILE A 114 7.92 -4.72 6.73
CA ILE A 114 8.33 -4.13 5.45
C ILE A 114 9.84 -3.95 5.44
N ILE A 115 10.42 -3.34 6.47
CA ILE A 115 11.87 -3.15 6.62
C ILE A 115 12.60 -4.49 6.53
N VAL A 116 12.15 -5.51 7.25
CA VAL A 116 12.76 -6.85 7.20
C VAL A 116 12.70 -7.45 5.79
N ASP A 117 11.60 -7.27 5.07
CA ASP A 117 11.50 -7.76 3.69
C ASP A 117 12.37 -6.95 2.71
N MET A 118 12.52 -5.64 2.93
CA MET A 118 13.48 -4.80 2.18
C MET A 118 14.91 -5.33 2.39
N MET A 119 15.32 -5.58 3.64
CA MET A 119 16.65 -6.13 3.95
C MET A 119 16.89 -7.51 3.30
N ARG A 120 15.88 -8.39 3.28
CA ARG A 120 15.98 -9.73 2.67
C ARG A 120 16.17 -9.71 1.16
N LEU A 121 15.77 -8.65 0.49
CA LEU A 121 15.86 -8.52 -0.97
C LEU A 121 17.00 -7.62 -1.42
N ALA A 122 17.79 -7.02 -0.48
CA ALA A 122 18.74 -5.97 -0.76
C ALA A 122 19.80 -6.34 -1.82
N ASP A 123 20.23 -7.60 -1.86
CA ASP A 123 21.24 -8.06 -2.83
C ASP A 123 20.63 -8.56 -4.15
N ARG A 124 19.33 -8.33 -4.43
CA ARG A 124 18.64 -8.91 -5.57
C ARG A 124 18.02 -7.90 -6.52
N ALA A 125 17.91 -6.65 -6.12
CA ALA A 125 17.36 -5.55 -6.93
C ALA A 125 18.34 -4.39 -6.95
N ASP A 126 18.17 -3.52 -7.93
CA ASP A 126 18.98 -2.31 -8.11
C ASP A 126 18.23 -1.08 -7.57
N THR A 127 16.90 -1.16 -7.56
CA THR A 127 16.03 -0.08 -7.10
C THR A 127 14.91 -0.63 -6.23
N TYR A 128 14.59 0.10 -5.17
CA TYR A 128 13.37 -0.09 -4.39
C TYR A 128 12.40 1.06 -4.61
N VAL A 129 11.12 0.73 -4.70
CA VAL A 129 10.03 1.70 -4.66
C VAL A 129 9.21 1.42 -3.40
N LEU A 130 9.27 2.35 -2.47
CA LEU A 130 8.47 2.34 -1.25
C LEU A 130 7.21 3.19 -1.49
N VAL A 131 6.04 2.57 -1.37
CA VAL A 131 4.76 3.29 -1.44
C VAL A 131 4.28 3.51 -0.01
N SER A 132 4.78 4.56 0.60
CA SER A 132 4.46 5.06 1.94
C SER A 132 5.04 6.46 2.12
N GLY A 133 4.38 7.28 2.95
CA GLY A 133 4.88 8.59 3.38
C GLY A 133 5.42 8.59 4.80
N ASP A 134 5.55 7.43 5.44
CA ASP A 134 5.90 7.32 6.85
C ASP A 134 7.39 7.57 7.09
N GLY A 135 7.69 8.41 8.09
CA GLY A 135 9.05 8.74 8.50
C GLY A 135 9.79 7.59 9.20
N ASP A 136 9.08 6.56 9.66
CA ASP A 136 9.69 5.41 10.33
C ASP A 136 10.56 4.57 9.40
N TYR A 137 10.49 4.82 8.08
CA TYR A 137 11.34 4.18 7.08
C TYR A 137 12.69 4.87 6.84
N VAL A 138 12.93 6.06 7.37
CA VAL A 138 14.14 6.87 7.10
C VAL A 138 15.43 6.07 7.33
N GLU A 139 15.60 5.51 8.50
CA GLU A 139 16.77 4.71 8.89
C GLU A 139 17.01 3.52 7.94
N ALA A 140 15.93 2.88 7.51
CA ALA A 140 16.01 1.75 6.59
C ALA A 140 16.41 2.21 5.17
N VAL A 141 15.92 3.37 4.73
CA VAL A 141 16.28 3.96 3.44
C VAL A 141 17.76 4.33 3.43
N GLU A 142 18.23 5.06 4.43
CA GLU A 142 19.65 5.43 4.56
C GLU A 142 20.56 4.22 4.56
N TYR A 143 20.21 3.17 5.33
CA TYR A 143 20.99 1.93 5.36
C TYR A 143 21.05 1.26 3.98
N LEU A 144 19.92 1.18 3.27
CA LEU A 144 19.88 0.53 1.96
C LEU A 144 20.68 1.29 0.91
N GLN A 145 20.70 2.61 0.99
CA GLN A 145 21.51 3.45 0.11
C GLN A 145 23.00 3.35 0.44
N SER A 146 23.38 3.53 1.71
CA SER A 146 24.77 3.61 2.13
C SER A 146 25.48 2.26 2.12
N GLU A 147 24.83 1.21 2.67
CA GLU A 147 25.46 -0.09 2.86
C GLU A 147 25.20 -1.09 1.74
N LYS A 148 24.10 -0.89 0.99
CA LYS A 148 23.71 -1.80 -0.09
C LYS A 148 23.82 -1.18 -1.48
N GLY A 149 24.04 0.13 -1.55
CA GLY A 149 24.12 0.85 -2.82
C GLY A 149 22.84 0.82 -3.62
N LEU A 150 21.70 0.63 -2.96
CA LEU A 150 20.39 0.61 -3.60
C LEU A 150 19.90 2.02 -3.87
N ARG A 151 19.21 2.19 -4.99
CA ARG A 151 18.39 3.36 -5.23
C ARG A 151 17.03 3.17 -4.55
N VAL A 152 16.59 4.13 -3.74
CA VAL A 152 15.30 4.08 -3.06
C VAL A 152 14.42 5.24 -3.51
N GLU A 153 13.33 4.92 -4.17
CA GLU A 153 12.32 5.85 -4.64
C GLU A 153 11.05 5.74 -3.77
N VAL A 154 10.39 6.86 -3.54
CA VAL A 154 9.17 6.93 -2.73
C VAL A 154 8.00 7.36 -3.60
N ILE A 155 6.86 6.69 -3.45
CA ILE A 155 5.56 7.12 -4.01
C ILE A 155 4.63 7.35 -2.83
N SER A 156 4.11 8.56 -2.69
CA SER A 156 3.24 8.91 -1.56
C SER A 156 2.40 10.15 -1.85
N ALA A 157 1.51 10.50 -0.93
CA ALA A 157 0.82 11.78 -0.97
C ALA A 157 1.71 12.84 -0.30
N THR A 158 2.21 13.78 -1.03
CA THR A 158 3.12 14.83 -0.55
C THR A 158 2.62 15.51 0.73
N PRO A 159 1.33 15.86 0.89
CA PRO A 159 0.86 16.56 2.08
C PRO A 159 0.95 15.77 3.40
N CYS A 160 1.09 14.46 3.33
CA CYS A 160 1.21 13.59 4.51
C CYS A 160 2.51 12.77 4.51
N THR A 161 3.48 13.15 3.68
CA THR A 161 4.78 12.52 3.64
C THR A 161 5.72 13.19 4.62
N SER A 162 6.45 12.40 5.40
CA SER A 162 7.49 12.90 6.29
C SER A 162 8.56 13.66 5.50
N GLN A 163 8.88 14.88 5.93
CA GLN A 163 9.94 15.66 5.30
C GLN A 163 11.28 14.92 5.38
N ALA A 164 11.57 14.26 6.49
CA ALA A 164 12.80 13.48 6.64
C ALA A 164 12.89 12.34 5.61
N LEU A 165 11.76 11.70 5.25
CA LEU A 165 11.74 10.68 4.21
C LEU A 165 11.98 11.29 2.81
N LEU A 166 11.42 12.47 2.54
CA LEU A 166 11.66 13.21 1.29
C LEU A 166 13.12 13.64 1.15
N ASP A 167 13.76 14.01 2.25
CA ASP A 167 15.14 14.48 2.26
C ASP A 167 16.16 13.37 1.96
N VAL A 168 15.84 12.12 2.31
CA VAL A 168 16.75 10.98 2.13
C VAL A 168 16.48 10.15 0.89
N CYS A 169 15.26 10.11 0.35
CA CYS A 169 14.95 9.29 -0.81
C CYS A 169 15.61 9.83 -2.08
N ASP A 170 15.98 8.94 -3.02
CA ASP A 170 16.61 9.31 -4.30
C ASP A 170 15.64 9.99 -5.27
N ALA A 171 14.36 9.69 -5.15
CA ALA A 171 13.29 10.33 -5.91
C ALA A 171 11.95 10.18 -5.21
N HIS A 172 11.10 11.18 -5.35
CA HIS A 172 9.71 11.16 -4.88
C HIS A 172 8.75 11.39 -6.02
N THR A 173 7.64 10.65 -6.01
CA THR A 173 6.51 10.84 -6.94
C THR A 173 5.23 11.01 -6.12
N ASP A 174 4.53 12.12 -6.31
CA ASP A 174 3.22 12.31 -5.71
C ASP A 174 2.19 11.39 -6.38
N LEU A 175 1.31 10.78 -5.58
CA LEU A 175 0.23 9.95 -6.09
C LEU A 175 -0.67 10.71 -7.10
N GLY A 176 -0.86 12.01 -6.90
CA GLY A 176 -1.65 12.86 -7.78
C GLY A 176 -1.01 13.12 -9.15
N ASP A 177 0.30 12.98 -9.26
CA ASP A 177 1.04 13.18 -10.51
C ASP A 177 1.05 11.95 -11.42
N ILE A 178 0.59 10.79 -10.90
CA ILE A 178 0.51 9.56 -11.70
C ILE A 178 -0.75 9.61 -12.58
N PRO A 179 -0.61 9.65 -13.91
CA PRO A 179 -1.76 9.69 -14.82
C PRO A 179 -2.68 8.48 -14.63
N ASP A 180 -3.98 8.71 -14.65
CA ASP A 180 -5.04 7.68 -14.57
C ASP A 180 -5.03 6.83 -13.29
N LEU A 181 -4.26 7.22 -12.25
CA LEU A 181 -4.18 6.48 -11.00
C LEU A 181 -5.54 6.43 -10.28
N PHE A 182 -6.30 7.53 -10.33
CA PHE A 182 -7.59 7.63 -9.66
C PHE A 182 -8.73 7.60 -10.68
N ARG A 183 -9.50 6.53 -10.65
CA ARG A 183 -10.74 6.45 -11.45
C ARG A 183 -11.83 7.27 -10.76
N ARG A 184 -12.53 8.11 -11.53
CA ARG A 184 -13.74 8.77 -11.03
C ARG A 184 -14.76 7.69 -10.70
N SER A 185 -15.32 7.73 -9.49
CA SER A 185 -16.51 6.96 -9.15
C SER A 185 -17.63 7.46 -10.08
N GLY A 186 -17.94 6.70 -11.13
CA GLY A 186 -19.11 6.99 -11.97
C GLY A 186 -20.38 6.91 -11.11
N PRO A 187 -21.47 7.60 -11.48
CA PRO A 187 -22.72 7.46 -10.77
C PRO A 187 -23.11 5.99 -10.73
N SER A 188 -23.35 5.48 -9.53
CA SER A 188 -23.89 4.14 -9.32
C SER A 188 -25.10 3.97 -10.24
N ARG A 189 -25.05 3.05 -11.19
CA ARG A 189 -26.24 2.61 -11.91
C ARG A 189 -27.17 2.01 -10.87
N ALA A 190 -28.12 2.79 -10.40
CA ALA A 190 -29.28 2.28 -9.68
C ALA A 190 -29.90 1.20 -10.58
N LEU A 191 -29.90 -0.04 -10.11
CA LEU A 191 -30.67 -1.12 -10.70
C LEU A 191 -32.13 -0.66 -10.67
N GLY A 192 -32.69 -0.51 -11.87
CA GLY A 192 -34.01 0.04 -12.07
C GLY A 192 -35.10 -0.73 -11.32
N ASP A 193 -35.96 0.03 -10.67
CA ASP A 193 -37.25 -0.39 -10.19
C ASP A 193 -38.02 -1.11 -11.29
N HIS A 194 -38.20 -2.41 -11.17
CA HIS A 194 -39.27 -3.10 -11.84
C HIS A 194 -40.59 -2.80 -11.10
N GLN A 195 -41.24 -1.72 -11.47
CA GLN A 195 -42.67 -1.58 -11.20
C GLN A 195 -43.42 -2.55 -12.10
N SER A 196 -43.88 -3.63 -11.50
CA SER A 196 -44.93 -4.49 -12.07
C SER A 196 -46.25 -3.75 -12.14
N VAL A 197 -46.66 -3.45 -13.34
CA VAL A 197 -48.02 -3.07 -13.65
C VAL A 197 -48.87 -4.34 -13.66
N VAL A 198 -49.83 -4.44 -12.76
CA VAL A 198 -50.92 -5.41 -12.83
C VAL A 198 -52.18 -4.62 -13.12
N SER A 199 -52.77 -4.93 -14.26
CA SER A 199 -54.20 -4.66 -14.57
C SER A 199 -55.00 -5.83 -14.15
#